data_e9e0cf98ede2f1b90ccae3f11357c604
#
_entry.id   e9e0cf98ede2f1b90ccae3f11357c604
#
_cell.length_a   1.000
_cell.length_b   1.000
_cell.length_c   1.000
_cell.angle_alpha   90.00
_cell.angle_beta   90.00
_cell.angle_gamma   90.00
#
_symmetry.space_group_name_H-M   'P 1'
#
loop_
_entity.id
_entity.type
_entity.pdbx_description
1 polymer ?
#
loop_
_entity_poly.entity_id
_entity_poly.type
_entity_poly.pdbx_seq_one_letter_code
_entity_poly.pdbx_strand_id
1 'polypeptide(L)'
;MSDVRRMDEAGPQEVLDLVAYAFQWELSEKNKERYRLLAENSWNYGSYDDQGKLASQIMATPFAIDFHGTSYPMAGIGFVASYPEYRSQGRIDRIMRRILEDCYEQGIVLSYLAPFSFPFYRRYGYEYVFERMVYDVAAHEWADSP
;
A
#
# COMPACT_ATOMS: atom_id res chain seq x y z
N MET A 1 4.83 9.78 -22.23
CA MET A 1 5.40 9.95 -20.88
C MET A 1 4.58 9.13 -19.89
N SER A 2 5.24 8.46 -18.99
CA SER A 2 4.53 7.78 -17.89
C SER A 2 3.96 8.83 -16.94
N ASP A 3 2.66 8.74 -16.66
CA ASP A 3 1.98 9.55 -15.66
C ASP A 3 2.30 9.08 -14.22
N VAL A 4 3.09 8.00 -14.09
CA VAL A 4 3.50 7.39 -12.82
C VAL A 4 4.83 7.97 -12.37
N ARG A 5 4.88 8.46 -11.13
CA ARG A 5 6.08 8.97 -10.49
C ARG A 5 6.28 8.32 -9.14
N ARG A 6 7.53 8.06 -8.79
CA ARG A 6 7.93 7.79 -7.41
C ARG A 6 8.04 9.13 -6.69
N MET A 7 7.38 9.24 -5.55
CA MET A 7 7.40 10.42 -4.71
C MET A 7 8.53 10.26 -3.69
N ASP A 8 9.50 11.15 -3.70
CA ASP A 8 10.73 11.02 -2.88
C ASP A 8 10.55 11.53 -1.44
N GLU A 9 9.46 12.24 -1.15
CA GLU A 9 9.16 12.75 0.17
C GLU A 9 7.92 12.09 0.76
N ALA A 10 7.87 12.04 2.08
CA ALA A 10 6.68 11.64 2.83
C ALA A 10 5.48 12.47 2.36
N GLY A 11 4.71 11.89 1.53
CA GLY A 11 3.64 12.36 0.69
C GLY A 11 3.16 13.80 0.91
N PRO A 12 3.04 14.58 -0.15
CA PRO A 12 2.40 15.88 -0.09
C PRO A 12 0.99 15.76 0.53
N GLN A 13 0.43 16.84 1.01
CA GLN A 13 -0.91 16.86 1.60
C GLN A 13 -1.95 16.15 0.72
N GLU A 14 -1.80 16.22 -0.59
CA GLU A 14 -2.65 15.54 -1.58
C GLU A 14 -2.75 14.02 -1.38
N VAL A 15 -1.65 13.40 -0.94
CA VAL A 15 -1.62 11.95 -0.66
C VAL A 15 -2.44 11.63 0.59
N LEU A 16 -2.30 12.43 1.64
CA LEU A 16 -3.10 12.29 2.85
C LEU A 16 -4.59 12.48 2.56
N ASP A 17 -4.93 13.47 1.74
CA ASP A 17 -6.32 13.75 1.34
C ASP A 17 -6.92 12.56 0.57
N LEU A 18 -6.16 11.99 -0.36
CA LEU A 18 -6.59 10.81 -1.11
C LEU A 18 -6.77 9.58 -0.22
N VAL A 19 -5.84 9.34 0.71
CA VAL A 19 -5.93 8.23 1.67
C VAL A 19 -7.12 8.41 2.60
N ALA A 20 -7.30 9.60 3.18
CA ALA A 20 -8.41 9.91 4.05
C ALA A 20 -9.75 9.70 3.33
N TYR A 21 -9.85 10.16 2.10
CA TYR A 21 -11.03 9.96 1.26
C TYR A 21 -11.28 8.46 1.00
N ALA A 22 -10.28 7.72 0.52
CA ALA A 22 -10.45 6.34 0.06
C ALA A 22 -10.74 5.36 1.21
N PHE A 23 -10.16 5.60 2.38
CA PHE A 23 -10.30 4.73 3.55
C PHE A 23 -11.25 5.28 4.61
N GLN A 24 -11.94 6.40 4.33
CA GLN A 24 -12.82 7.09 5.28
C GLN A 24 -12.12 7.37 6.62
N TRP A 25 -10.88 7.79 6.53
CA TRP A 25 -10.00 7.95 7.66
C TRP A 25 -10.10 9.35 8.24
N GLU A 26 -10.29 9.44 9.54
CA GLU A 26 -10.26 10.73 10.23
C GLU A 26 -8.83 11.27 10.24
N LEU A 27 -8.65 12.50 9.73
CA LEU A 27 -7.36 13.21 9.70
C LEU A 27 -7.03 13.80 11.07
N SER A 28 -7.02 12.98 12.13
CA SER A 28 -6.47 13.37 13.42
C SER A 28 -4.95 13.52 13.35
N GLU A 29 -4.36 14.36 14.19
CA GLU A 29 -2.89 14.53 14.22
C GLU A 29 -2.15 13.20 14.45
N LYS A 30 -2.72 12.31 15.28
CA LYS A 30 -2.18 10.97 15.52
C LYS A 30 -2.17 10.12 14.25
N ASN A 31 -3.23 10.18 13.43
CA ASN A 31 -3.31 9.41 12.20
C ASN A 31 -2.39 9.98 11.12
N LYS A 32 -2.28 11.29 11.03
CA LYS A 32 -1.33 11.97 10.13
C LYS A 32 0.10 11.57 10.46
N GLU A 33 0.48 11.60 11.72
CA GLU A 33 1.82 11.23 12.16
C GLU A 33 2.14 9.75 11.88
N ARG A 34 1.22 8.84 12.15
CA ARG A 34 1.38 7.41 11.83
C ARG A 34 1.56 7.18 10.33
N TYR A 35 0.75 7.84 9.50
CA TYR A 35 0.89 7.75 8.06
C TYR A 35 2.23 8.30 7.58
N ARG A 36 2.62 9.45 8.10
CA ARG A 36 3.88 10.11 7.76
C ARG A 36 5.08 9.20 8.07
N LEU A 37 5.14 8.64 9.28
CA LEU A 37 6.21 7.72 9.67
C LEU A 37 6.29 6.49 8.75
N LEU A 38 5.14 5.96 8.33
CA LEU A 38 5.11 4.85 7.39
C LEU A 38 5.55 5.29 6.00
N ALA A 39 5.08 6.44 5.53
CA ALA A 39 5.41 6.97 4.21
C ALA A 39 6.91 7.32 4.08
N GLU A 40 7.54 7.85 5.13
CA GLU A 40 8.97 8.13 5.19
C GLU A 40 9.84 6.86 5.05
N ASN A 41 9.30 5.71 5.44
CA ASN A 41 9.96 4.41 5.37
C ASN A 41 9.48 3.53 4.22
N SER A 42 8.79 4.13 3.25
CA SER A 42 8.18 3.40 2.13
C SER A 42 8.49 4.07 0.80
N TRP A 43 8.30 3.33 -0.26
CA TRP A 43 8.30 3.87 -1.61
C TRP A 43 6.88 4.26 -1.98
N ASN A 44 6.69 5.55 -2.23
CA ASN A 44 5.38 6.10 -2.55
C ASN A 44 5.29 6.35 -4.05
N TYR A 45 4.25 5.81 -4.69
CA TYR A 45 4.03 5.96 -6.13
C TYR A 45 2.70 6.67 -6.38
N GLY A 46 2.72 7.66 -7.24
CA GLY A 46 1.53 8.38 -7.66
C GLY A 46 1.37 8.41 -9.17
N SER A 47 0.13 8.40 -9.62
CA SER A 47 -0.26 8.70 -10.98
C SER A 47 -0.95 10.06 -11.01
N TYR A 48 -0.53 10.91 -11.93
CA TYR A 48 -0.97 12.30 -12.03
C TYR A 48 -1.77 12.52 -13.31
N ASP A 49 -2.72 13.44 -13.27
CA ASP A 49 -3.43 13.86 -14.46
C ASP A 49 -2.63 14.88 -15.29
N ASP A 50 -3.21 15.35 -16.40
CA ASP A 50 -2.57 16.29 -17.31
C ASP A 50 -2.37 17.69 -16.68
N GLN A 51 -3.04 17.98 -15.57
CA GLN A 51 -2.90 19.21 -14.80
C GLN A 51 -1.91 19.07 -13.65
N GLY A 52 -1.33 17.89 -13.47
CA GLY A 52 -0.40 17.58 -12.39
C GLY A 52 -1.06 17.29 -11.04
N LYS A 53 -2.37 17.02 -11.01
CA LYS A 53 -3.09 16.62 -9.80
C LYS A 53 -2.94 15.12 -9.57
N LEU A 54 -2.72 14.73 -8.31
CA LEU A 54 -2.68 13.32 -7.92
C LEU A 54 -4.04 12.65 -8.16
N ALA A 55 -4.04 11.60 -8.96
CA ALA A 55 -5.23 10.84 -9.33
C ALA A 55 -5.35 9.49 -8.61
N SER A 56 -4.22 8.81 -8.45
CA SER A 56 -4.13 7.48 -7.82
C SER A 56 -2.78 7.31 -7.14
N GLN A 57 -2.73 6.45 -6.13
CA GLN A 57 -1.48 6.14 -5.42
C GLN A 57 -1.40 4.69 -4.99
N ILE A 58 -0.19 4.22 -4.76
CA ILE A 58 0.16 2.98 -4.05
C ILE A 58 1.39 3.24 -3.20
N MET A 59 1.41 2.69 -1.99
CA MET A 59 2.59 2.65 -1.13
C MET A 59 3.18 1.24 -1.15
N ALA A 60 4.48 1.14 -1.34
CA ALA A 60 5.24 -0.11 -1.23
C ALA A 60 6.21 0.01 -0.05
N THR A 61 5.97 -0.72 1.01
CA THR A 61 6.78 -0.69 2.22
C THR A 61 7.81 -1.81 2.18
N PRO A 62 9.11 -1.51 2.30
CA PRO A 62 10.15 -2.52 2.35
C PRO A 62 10.13 -3.25 3.69
N PHE A 63 10.16 -4.58 3.63
CA PHE A 63 10.30 -5.47 4.78
C PHE A 63 11.43 -6.46 4.51
N ALA A 64 11.92 -7.06 5.59
CA ALA A 64 12.71 -8.28 5.54
C ALA A 64 11.91 -9.40 6.20
N ILE A 65 11.78 -10.53 5.52
CA ILE A 65 11.13 -11.71 6.08
C ILE A 65 12.15 -12.83 6.30
N ASP A 66 12.00 -13.54 7.39
CA ASP A 66 12.71 -14.79 7.60
C ASP A 66 11.92 -15.95 7.00
N PHE A 67 12.57 -16.72 6.16
CA PHE A 67 12.04 -17.95 5.62
C PHE A 67 13.05 -19.09 5.82
N HIS A 68 12.76 -19.96 6.76
CA HIS A 68 13.61 -21.07 7.16
C HIS A 68 15.06 -20.65 7.53
N GLY A 69 15.21 -19.55 8.25
CA GLY A 69 16.51 -19.03 8.69
C GLY A 69 17.25 -18.19 7.65
N THR A 70 16.63 -17.92 6.50
CA THR A 70 17.17 -17.03 5.48
C THR A 70 16.32 -15.78 5.35
N SER A 71 16.94 -14.61 5.42
CA SER A 71 16.26 -13.33 5.28
C SER A 71 16.12 -12.94 3.80
N TYR A 72 14.91 -12.60 3.40
CA TYR A 72 14.59 -12.13 2.05
C TYR A 72 13.97 -10.73 2.09
N PRO A 73 14.35 -9.85 1.15
CA PRO A 73 13.66 -8.58 0.98
C PRO A 73 12.26 -8.80 0.41
N MET A 74 11.29 -8.05 0.93
CA MET A 74 9.89 -8.10 0.53
C MET A 74 9.31 -6.70 0.40
N ALA A 75 8.43 -6.50 -0.58
CA ALA A 75 7.63 -5.30 -0.73
C ALA A 75 6.19 -5.55 -0.25
N GLY A 76 5.78 -4.83 0.79
CA GLY A 76 4.40 -4.82 1.26
C GLY A 76 3.59 -3.75 0.53
N ILE A 77 2.60 -4.15 -0.27
CA ILE A 77 1.74 -3.22 -1.02
C ILE A 77 0.58 -2.78 -0.13
N GLY A 78 0.42 -1.48 0.00
CA GLY A 78 -0.64 -0.88 0.80
C GLY A 78 -1.11 0.47 0.27
N PHE A 79 -2.14 1.01 0.91
CA PHE A 79 -2.72 2.30 0.57
C PHE A 79 -3.02 2.47 -0.92
N VAL A 80 -3.56 1.41 -1.54
CA VAL A 80 -4.01 1.44 -2.94
C VAL A 80 -5.26 2.28 -3.02
N ALA A 81 -5.15 3.46 -3.60
CA ALA A 81 -6.23 4.44 -3.63
C ALA A 81 -6.32 5.16 -4.97
N SER A 82 -7.54 5.50 -5.38
CA SER A 82 -7.83 6.29 -6.56
C SER A 82 -9.08 7.13 -6.33
N TYR A 83 -9.05 8.39 -6.74
CA TYR A 83 -10.28 9.19 -6.79
C TYR A 83 -11.27 8.59 -7.78
N PRO A 84 -12.60 8.69 -7.52
CA PRO A 84 -13.64 8.07 -8.34
C PRO A 84 -13.58 8.48 -9.80
N GLU A 85 -13.32 9.76 -10.08
CA GLU A 85 -13.27 10.34 -11.41
C GLU A 85 -12.13 9.77 -12.28
N TYR A 86 -11.11 9.15 -11.65
CA TYR A 86 -9.96 8.54 -12.33
C TYR A 86 -10.00 7.01 -12.37
N ARG A 87 -11.08 6.40 -11.85
CA ARG A 87 -11.24 4.94 -11.88
C ARG A 87 -11.38 4.43 -13.31
N SER A 88 -11.09 3.17 -13.52
CA SER A 88 -11.19 2.48 -14.82
C SER A 88 -10.30 3.04 -15.94
N GLN A 89 -9.33 3.89 -15.61
CA GLN A 89 -8.35 4.44 -16.56
C GLN A 89 -7.01 3.69 -16.55
N GLY A 90 -6.92 2.55 -15.85
CA GLY A 90 -5.70 1.75 -15.76
C GLY A 90 -4.57 2.38 -14.93
N ARG A 91 -4.84 3.43 -14.14
CA ARG A 91 -3.81 4.13 -13.37
C ARG A 91 -3.17 3.25 -12.31
N ILE A 92 -3.97 2.52 -11.53
CA ILE A 92 -3.47 1.54 -10.55
C ILE A 92 -2.67 0.44 -11.25
N ASP A 93 -3.11 -0.02 -12.42
CA ASP A 93 -2.36 -1.03 -13.19
C ASP A 93 -0.96 -0.54 -13.56
N ARG A 94 -0.83 0.70 -14.06
CA ARG A 94 0.48 1.28 -14.38
C ARG A 94 1.38 1.45 -13.16
N ILE A 95 0.82 1.87 -12.02
CA ILE A 95 1.57 1.97 -10.77
C ILE A 95 2.05 0.59 -10.31
N MET A 96 1.17 -0.42 -10.30
CA MET A 96 1.54 -1.79 -9.90
C MET A 96 2.67 -2.36 -10.76
N ARG A 97 2.59 -2.19 -12.08
CA ARG A 97 3.65 -2.64 -13.00
C ARG A 97 4.97 -1.96 -12.68
N ARG A 98 4.95 -0.66 -12.49
CA ARG A 98 6.15 0.11 -12.14
C ARG A 98 6.76 -0.35 -10.81
N ILE A 99 5.96 -0.61 -9.79
CA ILE A 99 6.45 -1.16 -8.51
C ILE A 99 7.10 -2.53 -8.71
N LEU A 100 6.48 -3.42 -9.47
CA LEU A 100 7.03 -4.75 -9.72
C LEU A 100 8.32 -4.71 -10.54
N GLU A 101 8.44 -3.80 -11.51
CA GLU A 101 9.66 -3.54 -12.25
C GLU A 101 10.78 -3.04 -11.33
N ASP A 102 10.51 -2.03 -10.50
CA ASP A 102 11.47 -1.49 -9.53
C ASP A 102 11.88 -2.55 -8.49
N CYS A 103 10.96 -3.41 -8.04
CA CYS A 103 11.26 -4.54 -7.16
C CYS A 103 12.22 -5.54 -7.84
N TYR A 104 11.93 -5.89 -9.08
CA TYR A 104 12.78 -6.80 -9.86
C TYR A 104 14.20 -6.25 -10.04
N GLU A 105 14.33 -4.98 -10.40
CA GLU A 105 15.63 -4.31 -10.57
C GLU A 105 16.44 -4.25 -9.27
N GLN A 106 15.77 -4.16 -8.12
CA GLN A 106 16.40 -4.12 -6.80
C GLN A 106 16.60 -5.50 -6.16
N GLY A 107 16.26 -6.59 -6.85
CA GLY A 107 16.38 -7.95 -6.32
C GLY A 107 15.39 -8.28 -5.21
N ILE A 108 14.26 -7.58 -5.14
CA ILE A 108 13.18 -7.87 -4.19
C ILE A 108 12.32 -8.99 -4.77
N VAL A 109 12.42 -10.16 -4.16
CA VAL A 109 11.88 -11.42 -4.71
C VAL A 109 10.46 -11.74 -4.21
N LEU A 110 9.99 -11.04 -3.19
CA LEU A 110 8.68 -11.27 -2.59
C LEU A 110 7.87 -9.98 -2.51
N SER A 111 6.56 -10.10 -2.73
CA SER A 111 5.62 -9.02 -2.50
C SER A 111 4.35 -9.54 -1.85
N TYR A 112 3.89 -8.87 -0.80
CA TYR A 112 2.68 -9.22 -0.06
C TYR A 112 1.70 -8.04 -0.05
N LEU A 113 0.42 -8.39 -0.01
CA LEU A 113 -0.67 -7.42 0.17
C LEU A 113 -1.89 -8.06 0.84
N ALA A 114 -2.73 -7.22 1.42
CA ALA A 114 -4.07 -7.61 1.86
C ALA A 114 -5.06 -7.23 0.75
N PRO A 115 -5.67 -8.21 0.06
CA PRO A 115 -6.47 -7.92 -1.13
C PRO A 115 -7.87 -7.41 -0.78
N PHE A 116 -8.33 -6.39 -1.49
CA PHE A 116 -9.77 -6.07 -1.57
C PHE A 116 -10.49 -6.92 -2.62
N SER A 117 -9.74 -7.50 -3.57
CA SER A 117 -10.25 -8.35 -4.65
C SER A 117 -9.18 -9.32 -5.12
N PHE A 118 -9.39 -10.62 -4.92
CA PHE A 118 -8.46 -11.65 -5.42
C PHE A 118 -8.28 -11.61 -6.94
N PRO A 119 -9.35 -11.54 -7.76
CA PRO A 119 -9.19 -11.50 -9.22
C PRO A 119 -8.39 -10.29 -9.70
N PHE A 120 -8.50 -9.15 -8.99
CA PHE A 120 -7.76 -7.95 -9.34
C PHE A 120 -6.26 -8.16 -9.19
N TYR A 121 -5.79 -8.74 -8.08
CA TYR A 121 -4.37 -8.91 -7.82
C TYR A 121 -3.77 -10.16 -8.49
N ARG A 122 -4.57 -11.19 -8.77
CA ARG A 122 -4.11 -12.39 -9.49
C ARG A 122 -3.50 -12.09 -10.85
N ARG A 123 -3.97 -11.07 -11.55
CA ARG A 123 -3.40 -10.67 -12.85
C ARG A 123 -1.96 -10.16 -12.77
N TYR A 124 -1.48 -9.85 -11.56
CA TYR A 124 -0.08 -9.48 -11.29
C TYR A 124 0.73 -10.64 -10.70
N GLY A 125 0.17 -11.82 -10.59
CA GLY A 125 0.84 -13.01 -10.06
C GLY A 125 0.66 -13.23 -8.56
N TYR A 126 -0.16 -12.43 -7.86
CA TYR A 126 -0.46 -12.65 -6.44
C TYR A 126 -1.40 -13.84 -6.28
N GLU A 127 -1.09 -14.67 -5.30
CA GLU A 127 -1.94 -15.78 -4.88
C GLU A 127 -2.20 -15.75 -3.38
N TYR A 128 -3.30 -16.37 -3.00
CA TYR A 128 -3.70 -16.53 -1.63
C TYR A 128 -2.77 -17.49 -0.89
N VAL A 129 -2.22 -17.06 0.24
CA VAL A 129 -1.25 -17.85 1.01
C VAL A 129 -1.68 -18.11 2.46
N PHE A 130 -2.38 -17.19 3.11
CA PHE A 130 -2.87 -17.35 4.48
C PHE A 130 -4.01 -16.38 4.81
N GLU A 131 -4.78 -16.72 5.83
CA GLU A 131 -5.81 -15.86 6.41
C GLU A 131 -5.33 -15.19 7.69
N ARG A 132 -5.84 -14.00 7.93
CA ARG A 132 -5.74 -13.36 9.24
C ARG A 132 -7.02 -13.61 10.01
N MET A 133 -6.90 -14.28 11.14
CA MET A 133 -8.00 -14.45 12.06
C MET A 133 -8.09 -13.25 13.00
N VAL A 134 -9.27 -12.67 13.14
CA VAL A 134 -9.54 -11.56 14.06
C VAL A 134 -10.54 -12.08 15.09
N TYR A 135 -10.18 -11.98 16.36
CA TYR A 135 -11.08 -12.26 17.47
C TYR A 135 -11.57 -10.93 18.05
N ASP A 136 -12.88 -10.81 18.16
CA ASP A 136 -13.52 -9.71 18.87
C ASP A 136 -14.05 -10.26 20.20
N VAL A 137 -13.37 -9.88 21.28
CA VAL A 137 -13.65 -10.38 22.63
C VAL A 137 -13.96 -9.19 23.53
N ALA A 138 -15.10 -9.22 24.18
CA ALA A 138 -15.47 -8.19 25.14
C ALA A 138 -14.47 -8.17 26.32
N ALA A 139 -14.15 -6.96 26.82
CA ALA A 139 -13.13 -6.81 27.86
C ALA A 139 -13.38 -7.65 29.13
N HIS A 140 -14.64 -7.90 29.47
CA HIS A 140 -15.02 -8.73 30.62
C HIS A 140 -14.90 -10.23 30.40
N GLU A 141 -14.67 -10.66 29.15
CA GLU A 141 -14.48 -12.06 28.78
C GLU A 141 -12.99 -12.44 28.71
N TRP A 142 -12.09 -11.47 28.86
CA TRP A 142 -10.67 -11.77 29.01
C TRP A 142 -10.44 -12.45 30.35
N ALA A 143 -9.94 -13.68 30.29
CA ALA A 143 -9.44 -14.32 31.49
C ALA A 143 -8.24 -13.50 32.02
N ASP A 144 -8.29 -13.16 33.32
CA ASP A 144 -7.10 -12.62 34.00
C ASP A 144 -5.96 -13.62 33.82
N SER A 145 -4.95 -13.21 33.09
CA SER A 145 -3.74 -14.04 32.98
C SER A 145 -3.08 -14.12 34.35
N PRO A 146 -2.73 -15.31 34.83
CA PRO A 146 -2.07 -15.49 36.09
C PRO A 146 -0.68 -14.82 36.13
#